data_d6cf0306ecbe6d2b53906916855f1cee
#
_entry.id   d6cf0306ecbe6d2b53906916855f1cee
#
_cell.length_a   1.000
_cell.length_b   1.000
_cell.length_c   1.000
_cell.angle_alpha   90.00
_cell.angle_beta   90.00
_cell.angle_gamma   90.00
#
_symmetry.space_group_name_H-M   'P 1'
#
loop_
_entity.id
_entity.type
_entity.pdbx_description
1 polymer ?
#
loop_
_entity_poly.entity_id
_entity_poly.type
_entity_poly.pdbx_seq_one_letter_code
_entity_poly.pdbx_strand_id
1 'polypeptide(L)'
;VGIKSNIEGIGLEELGVAVERDKVVVDEFYRTNVPGVYAIGDIVPGPALAHVASAEAVCCVESICGLDPAPVDYTTIPSCIFTQPEVASVGMTEQQAQERGIAYKAGRFPFTASGKATAS
;
A
#
# COMPACT_ATOMS: atom_id res chain seq x y z
N VAL A 1 11.95 -5.95 15.02
CA VAL A 1 11.11 -6.53 13.97
C VAL A 1 10.64 -5.42 13.07
N GLY A 2 10.68 -5.61 11.77
CA GLY A 2 10.32 -4.63 10.76
C GLY A 2 11.12 -4.84 9.49
N ILE A 3 10.88 -4.00 8.50
CA ILE A 3 11.61 -3.98 7.23
C ILE A 3 12.25 -2.60 7.04
N LYS A 4 13.37 -2.57 6.33
CA LYS A 4 14.02 -1.35 5.85
C LYS A 4 14.15 -1.46 4.34
N SER A 5 13.95 -0.36 3.62
CA SER A 5 14.13 -0.34 2.17
C SER A 5 15.59 -0.56 1.80
N ASN A 6 15.85 -1.43 0.83
CA ASN A 6 17.20 -1.71 0.34
C ASN A 6 17.53 -0.78 -0.84
N ILE A 7 17.79 0.48 -0.52
CA ILE A 7 18.02 1.56 -1.50
C ILE A 7 19.44 2.13 -1.45
N GLU A 8 20.32 1.56 -0.62
CA GLU A 8 21.69 2.05 -0.47
C GLU A 8 22.56 1.61 -1.66
N GLY A 9 23.41 2.49 -2.18
CA GLY A 9 24.38 2.17 -3.21
C GLY A 9 23.82 1.84 -4.60
N ILE A 10 22.59 2.28 -4.90
CA ILE A 10 21.96 2.10 -6.22
C ILE A 10 21.91 3.39 -7.06
N GLY A 11 22.64 4.42 -6.64
CA GLY A 11 22.79 5.67 -7.41
C GLY A 11 21.73 6.73 -7.15
N LEU A 12 20.85 6.58 -6.14
CA LEU A 12 19.82 7.57 -5.85
C LEU A 12 20.40 8.91 -5.37
N GLU A 13 21.44 8.85 -4.56
CA GLU A 13 22.12 10.04 -4.03
C GLU A 13 22.80 10.82 -5.15
N GLU A 14 23.49 10.13 -6.07
CA GLU A 14 24.17 10.73 -7.21
C GLU A 14 23.19 11.38 -8.18
N LEU A 15 21.99 10.83 -8.30
CA LEU A 15 20.89 11.41 -9.10
C LEU A 15 20.16 12.55 -8.38
N GLY A 16 20.38 12.74 -7.09
CA GLY A 16 19.69 13.73 -6.28
C GLY A 16 18.23 13.36 -5.98
N VAL A 17 17.91 12.07 -5.98
CA VAL A 17 16.56 11.59 -5.62
C VAL A 17 16.32 11.78 -4.13
N ALA A 18 15.20 12.40 -3.77
CA ALA A 18 14.84 12.65 -2.38
C ALA A 18 14.43 11.34 -1.67
N VAL A 19 15.03 11.12 -0.50
CA VAL A 19 14.73 9.97 0.36
C VAL A 19 14.41 10.49 1.76
N GLU A 20 13.29 10.05 2.34
CA GLU A 20 12.89 10.35 3.71
C GLU A 20 12.59 9.06 4.47
N ARG A 21 13.20 8.89 5.64
CA ARG A 21 12.98 7.72 6.52
C ARG A 21 13.08 6.38 5.78
N ASP A 22 14.13 6.20 4.97
CA ASP A 22 14.36 5.01 4.14
C ASP A 22 13.36 4.77 3.00
N LYS A 23 12.56 5.78 2.64
CA LYS A 23 11.63 5.72 1.50
C LYS A 23 11.94 6.79 0.47
N VAL A 24 11.81 6.44 -0.80
CA VAL A 24 11.88 7.40 -1.90
C VAL A 24 10.63 8.28 -1.86
N VAL A 25 10.83 9.59 -1.91
CA VAL A 25 9.71 10.55 -1.94
C VAL A 25 9.12 10.60 -3.34
N VAL A 26 7.82 10.38 -3.46
CA VAL A 26 7.09 10.40 -4.72
C VAL A 26 5.77 11.18 -4.57
N ASP A 27 5.22 11.63 -5.70
CA ASP A 27 3.86 12.16 -5.77
C ASP A 27 2.81 11.03 -5.93
N GLU A 28 1.54 11.39 -6.10
CA GLU A 28 0.42 10.44 -6.25
C GLU A 28 0.48 9.57 -7.52
N PHE A 29 1.37 9.93 -8.48
CA PHE A 29 1.65 9.18 -9.71
C PHE A 29 3.07 8.59 -9.73
N TYR A 30 3.70 8.50 -8.54
CA TYR A 30 5.01 7.85 -8.33
C TYR A 30 6.20 8.57 -8.98
N ARG A 31 6.05 9.87 -9.30
CA ARG A 31 7.15 10.70 -9.79
C ARG A 31 8.04 11.10 -8.63
N THR A 32 9.34 10.98 -8.81
CA THR A 32 10.31 11.55 -7.86
C THR A 32 10.52 13.04 -8.14
N ASN A 33 11.33 13.69 -7.32
CA ASN A 33 11.80 15.06 -7.58
C ASN A 33 12.73 15.17 -8.80
N VAL A 34 13.20 14.05 -9.36
CA VAL A 34 14.09 14.01 -10.53
C VAL A 34 13.26 13.69 -11.78
N PRO A 35 13.19 14.56 -12.79
CA PRO A 35 12.41 14.30 -14.00
C PRO A 35 12.80 13.00 -14.70
N GLY A 36 11.82 12.20 -15.06
CA GLY A 36 12.02 10.91 -15.73
C GLY A 36 12.38 9.75 -14.79
N VAL A 37 12.49 10.00 -13.48
CA VAL A 37 12.72 8.98 -12.46
C VAL A 37 11.46 8.76 -11.65
N TYR A 38 11.03 7.52 -11.54
CA TYR A 38 9.84 7.08 -10.82
C TYR A 38 10.22 6.00 -9.81
N ALA A 39 9.45 5.85 -8.74
CA ALA A 39 9.64 4.79 -7.77
C ALA A 39 8.28 4.22 -7.32
N ILE A 40 8.22 2.90 -7.15
CA ILE A 40 7.03 2.15 -6.73
C ILE A 40 7.40 1.03 -5.76
N GLY A 41 6.41 0.41 -5.15
CA GLY A 41 6.58 -0.79 -4.33
C GLY A 41 7.19 -0.50 -2.97
N ASP A 42 7.91 -1.46 -2.44
CA ASP A 42 8.39 -1.44 -1.04
C ASP A 42 9.33 -0.30 -0.70
N ILE A 43 9.85 0.41 -1.70
CA ILE A 43 10.76 1.56 -1.51
C ILE A 43 10.05 2.91 -1.43
N VAL A 44 8.73 2.97 -1.65
CA VAL A 44 7.92 4.18 -1.48
C VAL A 44 7.07 4.10 -0.21
N PRO A 45 6.52 5.22 0.28
CA PRO A 45 5.59 5.20 1.42
C PRO A 45 4.33 4.39 1.11
N GLY A 46 3.93 3.49 2.01
CA GLY A 46 2.74 2.67 1.86
C GLY A 46 2.93 1.25 2.39
N PRO A 47 1.94 0.38 2.22
CA PRO A 47 2.03 -1.03 2.57
C PRO A 47 3.00 -1.77 1.66
N ALA A 48 3.97 -2.48 2.25
CA ALA A 48 4.92 -3.32 1.52
C ALA A 48 4.24 -4.64 1.11
N LEU A 49 3.45 -4.60 0.04
CA LEU A 49 2.63 -5.70 -0.46
C LEU A 49 2.72 -5.80 -1.99
N ALA A 50 2.93 -7.01 -2.50
CA ALA A 50 3.15 -7.25 -3.93
C ALA A 50 1.98 -6.75 -4.82
N HIS A 51 0.73 -6.93 -4.39
CA HIS A 51 -0.44 -6.46 -5.14
C HIS A 51 -0.58 -4.93 -5.12
N VAL A 52 -0.09 -4.26 -4.07
CA VAL A 52 0.00 -2.80 -4.01
C VAL A 52 1.03 -2.31 -5.03
N ALA A 53 2.24 -2.86 -5.02
CA ALA A 53 3.28 -2.52 -5.99
C ALA A 53 2.81 -2.73 -7.45
N SER A 54 1.99 -3.76 -7.70
CA SER A 54 1.41 -3.99 -9.02
C SER A 54 0.41 -2.90 -9.43
N ALA A 55 -0.45 -2.46 -8.51
CA ALA A 55 -1.39 -1.37 -8.76
C ALA A 55 -0.66 -0.04 -8.98
N GLU A 56 0.35 0.24 -8.17
CA GLU A 56 1.23 1.40 -8.31
C GLU A 56 1.92 1.43 -9.67
N ALA A 57 2.43 0.26 -10.12
CA ALA A 57 3.09 0.13 -11.42
C ALA A 57 2.15 0.47 -12.57
N VAL A 58 0.91 -0.03 -12.54
CA VAL A 58 -0.09 0.26 -13.57
C VAL A 58 -0.41 1.77 -13.58
N CYS A 59 -0.73 2.35 -12.43
CA CYS A 59 -1.02 3.77 -12.30
C CYS A 59 0.17 4.64 -12.78
N CYS A 60 1.39 4.29 -12.39
CA CYS A 60 2.60 4.99 -12.82
C CYS A 60 2.78 4.96 -14.35
N VAL A 61 2.68 3.78 -14.97
CA VAL A 61 2.88 3.62 -16.42
C VAL A 61 1.75 4.31 -17.20
N GLU A 62 0.51 4.21 -16.77
CA GLU A 62 -0.62 4.91 -17.39
C GLU A 62 -0.41 6.43 -17.34
N SER A 63 0.06 6.96 -16.20
CA SER A 63 0.41 8.38 -16.08
C SER A 63 1.55 8.78 -17.02
N ILE A 64 2.59 7.96 -17.14
CA ILE A 64 3.70 8.19 -18.11
C ILE A 64 3.18 8.24 -19.55
N CYS A 65 2.20 7.38 -19.86
CA CYS A 65 1.56 7.34 -21.20
C CYS A 65 0.52 8.45 -21.42
N GLY A 66 0.24 9.30 -20.44
CA GLY A 66 -0.74 10.36 -20.54
C GLY A 66 -2.19 9.90 -20.51
N LEU A 67 -2.49 8.76 -19.90
CA LEU A 67 -3.84 8.17 -19.83
C LEU A 67 -4.70 8.70 -18.67
N ASP A 68 -4.19 9.60 -17.84
CA ASP A 68 -4.91 10.20 -16.70
C ASP A 68 -5.54 9.17 -15.74
N PRO A 69 -4.75 8.25 -15.16
CA PRO A 69 -5.27 7.24 -14.25
C PRO A 69 -5.76 7.87 -12.94
N ALA A 70 -6.72 7.22 -12.28
CA ALA A 70 -7.05 7.54 -10.90
C ALA A 70 -5.88 7.10 -9.98
N PRO A 71 -5.49 7.93 -8.99
CA PRO A 71 -4.50 7.52 -7.99
C PRO A 71 -4.92 6.26 -7.24
N VAL A 72 -3.95 5.47 -6.78
CA VAL A 72 -4.22 4.26 -5.98
C VAL A 72 -4.88 4.63 -4.65
N ASP A 73 -6.04 4.05 -4.37
CA ASP A 73 -6.74 4.23 -3.10
C ASP A 73 -6.17 3.30 -2.02
N TYR A 74 -5.26 3.81 -1.23
CA TYR A 74 -4.63 3.08 -0.11
C TYR A 74 -5.60 2.77 1.05
N THR A 75 -6.81 3.31 1.04
CA THR A 75 -7.80 3.04 2.10
C THR A 75 -8.55 1.73 1.89
N THR A 76 -8.47 1.14 0.71
CA THR A 76 -9.19 -0.08 0.32
C THR A 76 -8.29 -1.28 0.04
N ILE A 77 -7.03 -1.22 0.43
CA ILE A 77 -6.06 -2.30 0.21
C ILE A 77 -6.34 -3.47 1.15
N PRO A 78 -6.55 -4.70 0.62
CA PRO A 78 -6.64 -5.88 1.46
C PRO A 78 -5.27 -6.27 2.03
N SER A 79 -5.26 -6.70 3.29
CA SER A 79 -4.08 -7.20 3.98
C SER A 79 -4.37 -8.53 4.64
N CYS A 80 -3.44 -9.49 4.52
CA CYS A 80 -3.53 -10.81 5.14
C CYS A 80 -2.27 -11.08 5.95
N ILE A 81 -2.46 -11.59 7.17
CA ILE A 81 -1.39 -12.06 8.05
C ILE A 81 -1.59 -13.56 8.24
N PHE A 82 -0.67 -14.35 7.70
CA PHE A 82 -0.71 -15.82 7.70
C PHE A 82 -0.21 -16.42 9.03
N THR A 83 -0.77 -15.95 10.12
CA THR A 83 -0.57 -16.53 11.45
C THR A 83 -1.61 -17.61 11.73
N GLN A 84 -1.54 -18.27 12.90
CA GLN A 84 -2.59 -19.20 13.33
C GLN A 84 -3.17 -18.71 14.67
N PRO A 85 -4.44 -18.22 14.65
CA PRO A 85 -5.32 -18.07 13.50
C PRO A 85 -4.87 -16.96 12.53
N GLU A 86 -5.30 -17.05 11.27
CA GLU A 86 -5.07 -16.02 10.26
C GLU A 86 -5.86 -14.75 10.54
N VAL A 87 -5.30 -13.61 10.13
CA VAL A 87 -5.97 -12.30 10.22
C VAL A 87 -6.01 -11.67 8.84
N ALA A 88 -7.18 -11.26 8.39
CA ALA A 88 -7.34 -10.50 7.15
C ALA A 88 -8.19 -9.26 7.39
N SER A 89 -7.84 -8.19 6.71
CA SER A 89 -8.57 -6.92 6.81
C SER A 89 -8.58 -6.18 5.48
N VAL A 90 -9.59 -5.36 5.29
CA VAL A 90 -9.68 -4.38 4.21
C VAL A 90 -10.52 -3.21 4.67
N GLY A 91 -10.15 -2.01 4.27
CA GLY A 91 -10.89 -0.80 4.61
C GLY A 91 -10.63 -0.26 6.00
N MET A 92 -11.52 0.60 6.44
CA MET A 92 -11.39 1.34 7.70
C MET A 92 -11.79 0.48 8.90
N THR A 93 -11.03 0.56 9.99
CA THR A 93 -11.39 -0.08 11.26
C THR A 93 -12.47 0.70 12.00
N GLU A 94 -13.17 0.04 12.95
CA GLU A 94 -14.14 0.72 13.83
C GLU A 94 -13.50 1.89 14.58
N GLN A 95 -12.27 1.71 15.07
CA GLN A 95 -11.53 2.75 15.76
C GLN A 95 -11.30 3.97 14.86
N GLN A 96 -10.84 3.77 13.64
CA GLN A 96 -10.62 4.85 12.67
C GLN A 96 -11.92 5.56 12.29
N ALA A 97 -13.03 4.82 12.17
CA ALA A 97 -14.35 5.41 11.93
C ALA A 97 -14.79 6.31 13.09
N GLN A 98 -14.59 5.87 14.32
CA GLN A 98 -14.90 6.64 15.53
C GLN A 98 -14.06 7.93 15.61
N GLU A 99 -12.74 7.82 15.40
CA GLU A 99 -11.83 8.96 15.41
C GLU A 99 -12.18 10.02 14.35
N ARG A 100 -12.72 9.57 13.21
CA ARG A 100 -13.17 10.45 12.11
C ARG A 100 -14.62 10.92 12.24
N GLY A 101 -15.34 10.50 13.29
CA GLY A 101 -16.75 10.85 13.49
C GLY A 101 -17.69 10.26 12.43
N ILE A 102 -17.31 9.17 11.78
CA ILE A 102 -18.13 8.51 10.76
C ILE A 102 -19.14 7.59 11.45
N ALA A 103 -20.42 7.78 11.15
CA ALA A 103 -21.46 6.88 11.62
C ALA A 103 -21.37 5.52 10.91
N TYR A 104 -21.33 4.43 11.66
CA TYR A 104 -21.26 3.08 11.13
C TYR A 104 -22.17 2.11 11.90
N LYS A 105 -22.43 0.96 11.31
CA LYS A 105 -23.08 -0.19 11.96
C LYS A 105 -22.13 -1.37 11.91
N ALA A 106 -21.87 -1.98 13.07
CA ALA A 106 -21.05 -3.18 13.16
C ALA A 106 -21.95 -4.43 12.99
N GLY A 107 -21.63 -5.26 12.00
CA GLY A 107 -22.15 -6.60 11.85
C GLY A 107 -21.08 -7.63 12.20
N ARG A 108 -21.46 -8.77 12.79
CA ARG A 108 -20.53 -9.85 13.15
C ARG A 108 -21.04 -11.18 12.60
N PHE A 109 -20.14 -11.99 12.08
CA PHE A 109 -20.43 -13.33 11.58
C PHE A 109 -19.36 -14.29 12.11
N PRO A 110 -19.73 -15.36 12.84
CA PRO A 110 -18.77 -16.30 13.40
C PRO A 110 -18.19 -17.20 12.31
N PHE A 111 -16.89 -17.44 12.30
CA PHE A 111 -16.24 -18.35 11.35
C PHE A 111 -16.73 -19.80 11.46
N THR A 112 -17.20 -20.22 12.64
CA THR A 112 -17.83 -21.53 12.84
C THR A 112 -19.06 -21.76 11.97
N ALA A 113 -19.68 -20.70 11.45
CA ALA A 113 -20.79 -20.77 10.50
C ALA A 113 -20.35 -20.71 9.03
N SER A 114 -19.04 -20.62 8.76
CA SER A 114 -18.48 -20.61 7.40
C SER A 114 -17.94 -22.00 7.04
N GLY A 115 -18.50 -22.62 6.01
CA GLY A 115 -18.05 -23.94 5.54
C GLY A 115 -16.56 -23.91 5.11
N LYS A 116 -16.09 -22.84 4.51
CA LYS A 116 -14.68 -22.69 4.12
C LYS A 116 -13.78 -22.60 5.34
N ALA A 117 -14.11 -21.77 6.32
CA ALA A 117 -13.32 -21.62 7.55
C ALA A 117 -13.30 -22.89 8.43
N THR A 118 -14.30 -23.75 8.28
CA THR A 118 -14.38 -25.04 9.00
C THR A 118 -13.57 -26.13 8.28
N ALA A 119 -13.32 -25.99 6.97
CA ALA A 119 -12.59 -26.95 6.15
C ALA A 119 -11.08 -26.66 6.06
N SER A 120 -10.62 -25.53 6.62
CA SER A 120 -9.23 -25.12 6.72
C SER A 120 -8.67 -25.48 8.08
#